data_04020b5c945160504bbeced3f7b5b8de
#
_entry.id   04020b5c945160504bbeced3f7b5b8de
#
_cell.length_a   1.000
_cell.length_b   1.000
_cell.length_c   1.000
_cell.angle_alpha   90.00
_cell.angle_beta   90.00
_cell.angle_gamma   90.00
#
_symmetry.space_group_name_H-M   'P 1'
#
loop_
_entity.id
_entity.type
_entity.pdbx_description
1 polymer ?
#
loop_
_entity_poly.entity_id
_entity_poly.type
_entity_poly.pdbx_seq_one_letter_code
_entity_poly.pdbx_strand_id
1 'polypeptide(L)'
;SHLYKKTGNAFDDNFVFATPGYNVRPLEMSGAIGSEQLKKWSGMMATRMKNKEHFFSLFAGKPWCRLQQETGESSWFTFGVVLDGTLKGHRAQVVKALDKAGVQNRPLASRNFLKQPVMRDLDYITSSEMTAANDIHDNGFFVGNGSQDMTAGIDKMYEVMSGIVNGKESYIPPLWSL
;
A
#
# COMPACT_ATOMS: atom_id res chain seq x y z
N SER A 1 -9.74 -16.97 -7.20
CA SER A 1 -10.26 -18.21 -6.60
C SER A 1 -11.76 -18.24 -6.79
N HIS A 2 -12.27 -19.31 -7.45
CA HIS A 2 -13.70 -19.49 -7.73
C HIS A 2 -14.50 -19.94 -6.48
N LEU A 3 -13.82 -20.17 -5.39
CA LEU A 3 -14.41 -20.72 -4.16
C LEU A 3 -14.84 -19.68 -3.13
N TYR A 4 -14.53 -18.41 -3.37
CA TYR A 4 -14.83 -17.34 -2.46
C TYR A 4 -15.69 -16.26 -3.13
N LYS A 5 -16.80 -15.90 -2.47
CA LYS A 5 -17.64 -14.77 -2.90
C LYS A 5 -16.91 -13.46 -2.56
N LYS A 6 -16.58 -12.69 -3.58
CA LYS A 6 -15.97 -11.37 -3.42
C LYS A 6 -16.86 -10.45 -2.57
N THR A 7 -16.23 -9.52 -1.86
CA THR A 7 -16.95 -8.56 -1.00
C THR A 7 -17.74 -7.53 -1.82
N GLY A 8 -17.47 -7.40 -3.11
CA GLY A 8 -17.98 -6.37 -4.00
C GLY A 8 -17.16 -5.08 -4.00
N ASN A 9 -16.14 -5.01 -3.16
CA ASN A 9 -15.14 -3.93 -3.16
C ASN A 9 -13.84 -4.44 -3.81
N ALA A 10 -13.60 -4.08 -5.06
CA ALA A 10 -12.46 -4.55 -5.82
C ALA A 10 -11.10 -4.21 -5.17
N PHE A 11 -11.01 -3.11 -4.41
CA PHE A 11 -9.81 -2.74 -3.68
C PHE A 11 -9.52 -3.74 -2.54
N ASP A 12 -10.50 -4.00 -1.70
CA ASP A 12 -10.35 -4.89 -0.54
C ASP A 12 -10.21 -6.37 -0.96
N ASP A 13 -10.81 -6.77 -2.08
CA ASP A 13 -10.74 -8.13 -2.64
C ASP A 13 -9.33 -8.52 -3.10
N ASN A 14 -8.38 -7.57 -3.24
CA ASN A 14 -6.99 -7.89 -3.56
C ASN A 14 -6.28 -8.73 -2.48
N PHE A 15 -6.71 -8.63 -1.21
CA PHE A 15 -6.09 -9.33 -0.08
C PHE A 15 -7.16 -9.93 0.84
N VAL A 16 -7.98 -10.82 0.29
CA VAL A 16 -8.95 -11.61 1.07
C VAL A 16 -8.41 -13.02 1.24
N PHE A 17 -8.23 -13.41 2.50
CA PHE A 17 -7.81 -14.77 2.90
C PHE A 17 -9.08 -15.55 3.28
N ALA A 18 -9.54 -16.40 2.38
CA ALA A 18 -10.82 -17.09 2.50
C ALA A 18 -10.69 -18.45 3.22
N THR A 19 -9.57 -19.14 3.04
CA THR A 19 -9.30 -20.46 3.58
C THR A 19 -7.85 -20.58 4.03
N PRO A 20 -7.52 -21.44 5.04
CA PRO A 20 -6.15 -21.75 5.37
C PRO A 20 -5.48 -22.51 4.22
N GLY A 21 -4.21 -22.28 3.99
CA GLY A 21 -3.45 -22.95 2.94
C GLY A 21 -1.96 -22.70 3.06
N TYR A 22 -1.18 -23.60 2.46
CA TYR A 22 0.26 -23.46 2.40
C TYR A 22 0.67 -22.62 1.20
N ASN A 23 1.65 -21.74 1.40
CA ASN A 23 2.29 -20.98 0.33
C ASN A 23 3.57 -21.69 -0.13
N VAL A 24 3.42 -22.80 -0.85
CA VAL A 24 4.53 -23.64 -1.33
C VAL A 24 4.91 -23.22 -2.76
N ARG A 25 6.05 -22.54 -2.92
CA ARG A 25 6.34 -21.91 -4.20
C ARG A 25 7.69 -22.11 -4.86
N PRO A 26 8.80 -22.51 -4.24
CA PRO A 26 10.04 -22.43 -4.99
C PRO A 26 10.09 -23.47 -6.10
N LEU A 27 10.33 -22.94 -7.32
CA LEU A 27 10.71 -23.72 -8.48
C LEU A 27 12.18 -23.44 -8.77
N GLU A 28 12.90 -24.40 -9.36
CA GLU A 28 14.32 -24.23 -9.75
C GLU A 28 14.54 -23.02 -10.67
N MET A 29 13.60 -22.79 -11.60
CA MET A 29 13.59 -21.61 -12.46
C MET A 29 13.54 -20.29 -11.67
N SER A 30 12.88 -20.26 -10.50
CA SER A 30 12.86 -19.09 -9.64
C SER A 30 14.24 -18.77 -9.07
N GLY A 31 15.04 -19.80 -8.78
CA GLY A 31 16.44 -19.64 -8.35
C GLY A 31 17.34 -19.04 -9.45
N ALA A 32 17.20 -19.53 -10.69
CA ALA A 32 17.94 -19.02 -11.84
C ALA A 32 17.60 -17.53 -12.13
N ILE A 33 16.31 -17.20 -12.15
CA ILE A 33 15.84 -15.81 -12.31
C ILE A 33 16.34 -14.94 -11.15
N GLY A 34 16.26 -15.42 -9.91
CA GLY A 34 16.74 -14.73 -8.72
C GLY A 34 18.22 -14.38 -8.80
N SER A 35 19.05 -15.31 -9.26
CA SER A 35 20.49 -15.09 -9.45
C SER A 35 20.78 -13.96 -10.44
N GLU A 36 20.04 -13.86 -11.53
CA GLU A 36 20.17 -12.76 -12.50
C GLU A 36 19.63 -11.43 -11.94
N GLN A 37 18.56 -11.46 -11.15
CA GLN A 37 18.04 -10.25 -10.49
C GLN A 37 18.99 -9.72 -9.42
N LEU A 38 19.69 -10.60 -8.71
CA LEU A 38 20.65 -10.21 -7.68
C LEU A 38 21.79 -9.36 -8.23
N LYS A 39 22.23 -9.60 -9.48
CA LYS A 39 23.23 -8.77 -10.15
C LYS A 39 22.80 -7.30 -10.34
N LYS A 40 21.51 -7.04 -10.35
CA LYS A 40 20.92 -5.69 -10.50
C LYS A 40 20.60 -5.03 -9.15
N TRP A 41 20.80 -5.73 -8.05
CA TRP A 41 20.34 -5.34 -6.71
C TRP A 41 20.79 -3.94 -6.29
N SER A 42 22.08 -3.63 -6.41
CA SER A 42 22.64 -2.34 -5.99
C SER A 42 22.00 -1.15 -6.71
N GLY A 43 21.81 -1.26 -8.03
CA GLY A 43 21.14 -0.21 -8.82
C GLY A 43 19.66 -0.06 -8.46
N MET A 44 18.97 -1.17 -8.24
CA MET A 44 17.56 -1.17 -7.82
C MET A 44 17.40 -0.51 -6.44
N MET A 45 18.30 -0.82 -5.50
CA MET A 45 18.29 -0.21 -4.17
C MET A 45 18.55 1.29 -4.23
N ALA A 46 19.57 1.72 -4.98
CA ALA A 46 19.88 3.14 -5.12
C ALA A 46 18.68 3.94 -5.66
N THR A 47 17.97 3.41 -6.65
CA THR A 47 16.77 4.05 -7.20
C THR A 47 15.64 4.10 -6.18
N ARG A 48 15.38 3.00 -5.47
CA ARG A 48 14.33 2.97 -4.43
C ARG A 48 14.61 3.95 -3.30
N MET A 49 15.87 4.12 -2.92
CA MET A 49 16.25 5.08 -1.88
C MET A 49 16.04 6.53 -2.33
N LYS A 50 16.36 6.88 -3.59
CA LYS A 50 16.03 8.20 -4.14
C LYS A 50 14.52 8.46 -4.15
N ASN A 51 13.74 7.50 -4.59
CA ASN A 51 12.28 7.60 -4.55
C ASN A 51 11.76 7.79 -3.11
N LYS A 52 12.34 7.07 -2.14
CA LYS A 52 12.01 7.23 -0.71
C LYS A 52 12.30 8.66 -0.24
N GLU A 53 13.47 9.19 -0.52
CA GLU A 53 13.84 10.54 -0.12
C GLU A 53 12.86 11.57 -0.68
N HIS A 54 12.49 11.43 -1.96
CA HIS A 54 11.50 12.29 -2.58
C HIS A 54 10.12 12.16 -1.93
N PHE A 55 9.65 10.91 -1.71
CA PHE A 55 8.39 10.65 -1.03
C PHE A 55 8.35 11.31 0.36
N PHE A 56 9.38 11.10 1.17
CA PHE A 56 9.43 11.69 2.51
C PHE A 56 9.53 13.21 2.49
N SER A 57 10.19 13.83 1.50
CA SER A 57 10.24 15.27 1.38
C SER A 57 8.87 15.92 1.21
N LEU A 58 7.92 15.21 0.60
CA LEU A 58 6.55 15.69 0.39
C LEU A 58 5.59 15.33 1.53
N PHE A 59 5.70 14.10 2.05
CA PHE A 59 4.69 13.53 2.96
C PHE A 59 5.06 13.60 4.43
N ALA A 60 6.34 13.70 4.79
CA ALA A 60 6.74 13.74 6.20
C ALA A 60 6.14 14.94 6.94
N GLY A 61 5.65 14.70 8.15
CA GLY A 61 5.06 15.74 9.00
C GLY A 61 3.67 16.24 8.56
N LYS A 62 3.06 15.64 7.54
CA LYS A 62 1.70 16.04 7.15
C LYS A 62 0.68 15.52 8.16
N PRO A 63 -0.23 16.37 8.69
CA PRO A 63 -1.16 16.00 9.75
C PRO A 63 -2.28 15.05 9.29
N TRP A 64 -2.44 14.87 7.99
CA TRP A 64 -3.48 14.06 7.39
C TRP A 64 -3.03 12.63 7.01
N CYS A 65 -1.78 12.27 7.31
CA CYS A 65 -1.30 10.89 7.15
C CYS A 65 -0.15 10.56 8.10
N ARG A 66 -0.04 9.30 8.44
CA ARG A 66 1.11 8.71 9.14
C ARG A 66 1.84 7.79 8.16
N LEU A 67 3.15 7.88 8.17
CA LEU A 67 4.05 7.10 7.33
C LEU A 67 4.65 5.94 8.11
N GLN A 68 5.08 4.92 7.39
CA GLN A 68 5.86 3.82 7.92
C GLN A 68 7.15 4.35 8.56
N GLN A 69 7.45 3.88 9.77
CA GLN A 69 8.74 4.14 10.43
C GLN A 69 9.72 3.01 10.08
N GLU A 70 10.93 3.40 9.77
CA GLU A 70 12.04 2.46 9.52
C GLU A 70 12.73 2.13 10.85
N THR A 71 12.76 0.84 11.20
CA THR A 71 13.39 0.35 12.45
C THR A 71 14.68 -0.44 12.17
N GLY A 72 15.15 -0.45 10.97
CA GLY A 72 16.37 -1.12 10.50
C GLY A 72 16.67 -0.61 9.09
N GLU A 73 17.29 -1.41 8.25
CA GLU A 73 17.52 -1.10 6.85
C GLU A 73 16.42 -1.72 5.98
N SER A 74 15.65 -0.90 5.29
CA SER A 74 14.56 -1.32 4.40
C SER A 74 14.90 -1.05 2.95
N SER A 75 14.48 -1.96 2.07
CA SER A 75 14.51 -1.71 0.62
C SER A 75 13.41 -0.77 0.13
N TRP A 76 12.52 -0.35 1.02
CA TRP A 76 11.37 0.49 0.67
C TRP A 76 10.62 0.00 -0.56
N PHE A 77 10.28 -1.27 -0.56
CA PHE A 77 9.54 -1.91 -1.66
C PHE A 77 8.19 -1.23 -1.93
N THR A 78 7.59 -0.68 -0.89
CA THR A 78 6.32 0.06 -0.93
C THR A 78 6.36 1.23 0.02
N PHE A 79 5.50 2.21 -0.22
CA PHE A 79 5.20 3.30 0.71
C PHE A 79 3.87 3.01 1.39
N GLY A 80 3.91 2.59 2.65
CA GLY A 80 2.74 2.41 3.49
C GLY A 80 2.26 3.75 4.05
N VAL A 81 0.97 4.03 3.88
CA VAL A 81 0.33 5.26 4.36
C VAL A 81 -0.90 4.89 5.17
N VAL A 82 -1.04 5.46 6.35
CA VAL A 82 -2.26 5.40 7.15
C VAL A 82 -2.86 6.80 7.21
N LEU A 83 -4.06 6.96 6.71
CA LEU A 83 -4.76 8.24 6.71
C LEU A 83 -5.07 8.70 8.13
N ASP A 84 -4.90 9.98 8.40
CA ASP A 84 -5.12 10.60 9.70
C ASP A 84 -5.76 12.00 9.56
N GLY A 85 -6.02 12.66 10.67
CA GLY A 85 -6.59 14.01 10.68
C GLY A 85 -7.81 14.13 9.76
N THR A 86 -7.77 15.08 8.84
CA THR A 86 -8.89 15.34 7.91
C THR A 86 -9.16 14.23 6.90
N LEU A 87 -8.23 13.33 6.66
CA LEU A 87 -8.42 12.20 5.75
C LEU A 87 -8.82 10.90 6.46
N LYS A 88 -8.83 10.87 7.79
CA LYS A 88 -9.23 9.67 8.56
C LYS A 88 -10.67 9.30 8.23
N GLY A 89 -10.91 8.02 7.93
CA GLY A 89 -12.22 7.51 7.50
C GLY A 89 -12.57 7.74 6.03
N HIS A 90 -11.74 8.47 5.28
CA HIS A 90 -11.97 8.78 3.86
C HIS A 90 -11.17 7.90 2.89
N ARG A 91 -10.67 6.72 3.34
CA ARG A 91 -9.84 5.84 2.50
C ARG A 91 -10.48 5.52 1.15
N ALA A 92 -11.77 5.20 1.12
CA ALA A 92 -12.46 4.87 -0.13
C ALA A 92 -12.43 6.02 -1.16
N GLN A 93 -12.57 7.27 -0.69
CA GLN A 93 -12.46 8.46 -1.53
C GLN A 93 -11.04 8.65 -2.05
N VAL A 94 -10.05 8.55 -1.16
CA VAL A 94 -8.61 8.74 -1.49
C VAL A 94 -8.15 7.70 -2.50
N VAL A 95 -8.38 6.41 -2.26
CA VAL A 95 -7.93 5.34 -3.17
C VAL A 95 -8.60 5.45 -4.54
N LYS A 96 -9.89 5.80 -4.58
CA LYS A 96 -10.61 6.03 -5.85
C LYS A 96 -10.06 7.22 -6.62
N ALA A 97 -9.67 8.30 -5.95
CA ALA A 97 -9.07 9.47 -6.58
C ALA A 97 -7.66 9.16 -7.12
N LEU A 98 -6.86 8.41 -6.36
CA LEU A 98 -5.55 7.92 -6.78
C LEU A 98 -5.65 7.02 -8.02
N ASP A 99 -6.57 6.05 -8.02
CA ASP A 99 -6.81 5.18 -9.19
C ASP A 99 -7.18 5.98 -10.44
N LYS A 100 -8.08 6.96 -10.31
CA LYS A 100 -8.45 7.87 -11.41
C LYS A 100 -7.26 8.68 -11.94
N ALA A 101 -6.31 9.03 -11.06
CA ALA A 101 -5.10 9.75 -11.42
C ALA A 101 -3.98 8.82 -11.95
N GLY A 102 -4.24 7.51 -12.09
CA GLY A 102 -3.27 6.52 -12.56
C GLY A 102 -2.26 6.08 -11.50
N VAL A 103 -2.47 6.43 -10.22
CA VAL A 103 -1.62 6.00 -9.11
C VAL A 103 -2.14 4.69 -8.55
N GLN A 104 -1.51 3.60 -8.94
CA GLN A 104 -1.88 2.26 -8.49
C GLN A 104 -1.65 2.10 -6.98
N ASN A 105 -2.67 1.65 -6.29
CA ASN A 105 -2.63 1.47 -4.84
C ASN A 105 -3.26 0.13 -4.41
N ARG A 106 -2.97 -0.31 -3.19
CA ARG A 106 -3.46 -1.58 -2.64
C ARG A 106 -3.69 -1.46 -1.13
N PRO A 107 -4.55 -2.31 -0.56
CA PRO A 107 -4.66 -2.46 0.90
C PRO A 107 -3.32 -2.85 1.52
N LEU A 108 -3.04 -2.42 2.75
CA LEU A 108 -1.86 -2.86 3.52
C LEU A 108 -1.94 -4.36 3.82
N ALA A 109 -1.56 -5.18 2.85
CA ALA A 109 -1.59 -6.65 2.88
C ALA A 109 -2.84 -7.19 3.58
N SER A 110 -2.68 -8.04 4.60
CA SER A 110 -3.80 -8.60 5.37
C SER A 110 -4.52 -7.61 6.27
N ARG A 111 -3.94 -6.44 6.54
CA ARG A 111 -4.49 -5.45 7.47
C ARG A 111 -4.72 -6.07 8.86
N ASN A 112 -5.91 -5.91 9.49
CA ASN A 112 -6.26 -6.70 10.65
C ASN A 112 -6.67 -8.11 10.20
N PHE A 113 -5.81 -9.09 10.46
CA PHE A 113 -6.02 -10.48 10.03
C PHE A 113 -7.26 -11.12 10.68
N LEU A 114 -7.63 -10.70 11.90
CA LEU A 114 -8.83 -11.19 12.57
C LEU A 114 -10.13 -10.88 11.82
N LYS A 115 -10.12 -9.89 10.93
CA LYS A 115 -11.26 -9.56 10.05
C LYS A 115 -11.28 -10.39 8.76
N GLN A 116 -10.33 -11.29 8.56
CA GLN A 116 -10.30 -12.15 7.38
C GLN A 116 -11.24 -13.34 7.52
N PRO A 117 -11.94 -13.74 6.45
CA PRO A 117 -12.88 -14.87 6.48
C PRO A 117 -12.28 -16.18 6.94
N VAL A 118 -10.99 -16.41 6.68
CA VAL A 118 -10.27 -17.63 7.09
C VAL A 118 -10.24 -17.81 8.61
N MET A 119 -10.40 -16.76 9.39
CA MET A 119 -10.37 -16.83 10.87
C MET A 119 -11.49 -17.68 11.45
N ARG A 120 -12.59 -17.87 10.74
CA ARG A 120 -13.69 -18.79 11.15
C ARG A 120 -13.24 -20.25 11.21
N ASP A 121 -12.18 -20.61 10.47
CA ASP A 121 -11.70 -21.99 10.33
C ASP A 121 -10.43 -22.21 11.19
N LEU A 122 -10.08 -21.25 12.05
CA LEU A 122 -8.88 -21.30 12.89
C LEU A 122 -9.23 -21.09 14.37
N ASP A 123 -8.65 -21.90 15.23
CA ASP A 123 -8.64 -21.64 16.68
C ASP A 123 -7.58 -20.60 16.98
N TYR A 124 -7.95 -19.53 17.67
CA TYR A 124 -7.03 -18.45 18.01
C TYR A 124 -7.37 -17.78 19.35
N ILE A 125 -6.38 -17.13 19.91
CA ILE A 125 -6.55 -16.24 21.07
C ILE A 125 -6.06 -14.84 20.68
N THR A 126 -6.67 -13.82 21.26
CA THR A 126 -6.21 -12.43 21.12
C THR A 126 -5.56 -11.97 22.42
N SER A 127 -4.38 -11.38 22.35
CA SER A 127 -3.63 -10.92 23.52
C SER A 127 -4.03 -9.52 23.97
N SER A 128 -4.72 -8.75 23.13
CA SER A 128 -5.08 -7.36 23.40
C SER A 128 -6.20 -6.88 22.49
N GLU A 129 -6.72 -5.69 22.76
CA GLU A 129 -7.56 -4.96 21.82
C GLU A 129 -6.76 -4.62 20.54
N MET A 130 -7.35 -4.89 19.38
CA MET A 130 -6.72 -4.68 18.07
C MET A 130 -6.85 -3.24 17.56
N THR A 131 -6.73 -2.23 18.42
CA THR A 131 -6.97 -0.81 18.08
C THR A 131 -6.08 -0.34 16.93
N ALA A 132 -4.77 -0.57 17.02
CA ALA A 132 -3.83 -0.18 15.97
C ALA A 132 -4.06 -0.97 14.67
N ALA A 133 -4.32 -2.28 14.78
CA ALA A 133 -4.63 -3.12 13.63
C ALA A 133 -5.94 -2.72 12.95
N ASN A 134 -6.95 -2.32 13.71
CA ASN A 134 -8.20 -1.78 13.19
C ASN A 134 -7.98 -0.45 12.47
N ASP A 135 -7.22 0.47 13.05
CA ASP A 135 -6.91 1.76 12.42
C ASP A 135 -6.16 1.57 11.08
N ILE A 136 -5.17 0.69 11.03
CA ILE A 136 -4.50 0.30 9.79
C ILE A 136 -5.48 -0.36 8.81
N HIS A 137 -6.39 -1.21 9.29
CA HIS A 137 -7.40 -1.87 8.46
C HIS A 137 -8.31 -0.86 7.76
N ASP A 138 -8.76 0.13 8.50
CA ASP A 138 -9.78 1.07 8.03
C ASP A 138 -9.18 2.22 7.22
N ASN A 139 -7.95 2.66 7.56
CA ASN A 139 -7.33 3.86 7.02
C ASN A 139 -6.05 3.61 6.21
N GLY A 140 -5.54 2.36 6.20
CA GLY A 140 -4.27 2.03 5.58
C GLY A 140 -4.38 1.63 4.11
N PHE A 141 -3.40 2.05 3.32
CA PHE A 141 -3.14 1.57 1.96
C PHE A 141 -1.64 1.70 1.66
N PHE A 142 -1.17 1.12 0.56
CA PHE A 142 0.18 1.34 0.10
C PHE A 142 0.24 1.58 -1.41
N VAL A 143 1.31 2.22 -1.85
CA VAL A 143 1.71 2.34 -3.25
C VAL A 143 3.05 1.67 -3.45
N GLY A 144 3.29 1.13 -4.64
CA GLY A 144 4.54 0.45 -4.97
C GLY A 144 5.70 1.45 -5.10
N ASN A 145 6.90 1.02 -4.72
CA ASN A 145 8.14 1.71 -5.03
C ASN A 145 8.99 0.83 -5.95
N GLY A 146 8.94 1.12 -7.23
CA GLY A 146 9.65 0.38 -8.27
C GLY A 146 11.16 0.59 -8.25
N SER A 147 11.85 -0.13 -9.13
CA SER A 147 13.27 0.05 -9.40
C SER A 147 13.57 1.08 -10.50
N GLN A 148 12.57 1.81 -10.94
CA GLN A 148 12.63 2.97 -11.84
C GLN A 148 12.38 4.26 -11.05
N ASP A 149 12.67 5.40 -11.68
CA ASP A 149 12.33 6.72 -11.14
C ASP A 149 10.80 6.85 -11.02
N MET A 150 10.33 7.09 -9.81
CA MET A 150 8.91 7.24 -9.46
C MET A 150 8.53 8.69 -9.10
N THR A 151 9.43 9.66 -9.31
CA THR A 151 9.24 11.06 -8.91
C THR A 151 7.89 11.61 -9.38
N ALA A 152 7.57 11.49 -10.66
CA ALA A 152 6.31 11.98 -11.21
C ALA A 152 5.07 11.29 -10.60
N GLY A 153 5.15 10.00 -10.32
CA GLY A 153 4.06 9.27 -9.65
C GLY A 153 3.86 9.69 -8.19
N ILE A 154 4.96 9.96 -7.49
CA ILE A 154 4.95 10.44 -6.10
C ILE A 154 4.39 11.86 -6.04
N ASP A 155 4.79 12.75 -6.95
CA ASP A 155 4.26 14.11 -7.07
C ASP A 155 2.74 14.08 -7.33
N LYS A 156 2.31 13.22 -8.25
CA LYS A 156 0.90 13.02 -8.56
C LYS A 156 0.11 12.53 -7.35
N MET A 157 0.64 11.56 -6.60
CA MET A 157 0.02 11.10 -5.37
C MET A 157 -0.16 12.23 -4.36
N TYR A 158 0.88 13.04 -4.15
CA TYR A 158 0.83 14.17 -3.24
C TYR A 158 -0.19 15.23 -3.70
N GLU A 159 -0.22 15.57 -4.99
CA GLU A 159 -1.15 16.51 -5.59
C GLU A 159 -2.62 16.08 -5.35
N VAL A 160 -2.94 14.82 -5.61
CA VAL A 160 -4.28 14.26 -5.38
C VAL A 160 -4.67 14.34 -3.92
N MET A 161 -3.82 13.84 -3.02
CA MET A 161 -4.15 13.79 -1.59
C MET A 161 -4.25 15.18 -0.97
N SER A 162 -3.33 16.09 -1.28
CA SER A 162 -3.39 17.47 -0.81
C SER A 162 -4.58 18.24 -1.41
N GLY A 163 -4.96 17.93 -2.64
CA GLY A 163 -6.18 18.46 -3.26
C GLY A 163 -7.44 18.12 -2.49
N ILE A 164 -7.58 16.85 -2.06
CA ILE A 164 -8.72 16.41 -1.24
C ILE A 164 -8.73 17.15 0.11
N VAL A 165 -7.58 17.25 0.78
CA VAL A 165 -7.44 17.97 2.05
C VAL A 165 -7.89 19.44 1.93
N ASN A 166 -7.62 20.07 0.79
CA ASN A 166 -7.97 21.46 0.52
C ASN A 166 -9.41 21.65 -0.01
N GLY A 167 -10.30 20.66 0.15
CA GLY A 167 -11.72 20.76 -0.19
C GLY A 167 -12.04 20.63 -1.68
N LYS A 168 -11.11 20.18 -2.49
CA LYS A 168 -11.36 19.85 -3.90
C LYS A 168 -11.99 18.45 -3.97
N GLU A 169 -13.31 18.37 -3.87
CA GLU A 169 -14.09 17.10 -3.76
C GLU A 169 -13.87 16.07 -4.87
N SER A 170 -13.29 16.49 -5.98
CA SER A 170 -12.93 15.60 -7.09
C SER A 170 -11.71 16.16 -7.83
N TYR A 171 -10.58 16.25 -7.13
CA TYR A 171 -9.36 16.65 -7.82
C TYR A 171 -8.92 15.54 -8.79
N ILE A 172 -9.28 15.73 -10.06
CA ILE A 172 -8.68 15.01 -11.18
C ILE A 172 -7.71 16.01 -11.80
N PRO A 173 -6.39 15.82 -11.66
CA PRO A 173 -5.43 16.70 -12.32
C PRO A 173 -5.66 16.65 -13.83
N PRO A 174 -5.53 17.79 -14.53
CA PRO A 174 -5.74 17.85 -15.97
C PRO A 174 -4.76 16.92 -16.70
N LEU A 175 -5.24 16.27 -17.77
CA LEU A 175 -4.49 15.28 -18.56
C LEU A 175 -3.17 15.80 -19.18
N TRP A 176 -2.97 17.10 -19.23
CA TRP A 176 -1.76 17.74 -19.80
C TRP A 176 -0.64 18.00 -18.78
N SER A 177 -0.78 17.56 -17.54
CA SER A 177 0.27 17.67 -16.51
C SER A 177 1.17 16.43 -16.42
N LEU A 178 1.18 15.63 -17.49
CA LEU A 178 2.08 14.50 -17.69
C LEU A 178 3.29 14.93 -18.52
#